data_692d2b19cf2b50fdd408b273232139ac
#
_entry.id   692d2b19cf2b50fdd408b273232139ac
#
_cell.length_a   1.000
_cell.length_b   1.000
_cell.length_c   1.000
_cell.angle_alpha   90.00
_cell.angle_beta   90.00
_cell.angle_gamma   90.00
#
_symmetry.space_group_name_H-M   'P 1'
#
loop_
_entity.id
_entity.type
_entity.pdbx_description
1 polymer ?
#
loop_
_entity_poly.entity_id
_entity_poly.type
_entity_poly.pdbx_seq_one_letter_code
_entity_poly.pdbx_strand_id
1 'polypeptide(L)'
;MTPAPDTRPDYEDDRNFATALARGLSVLRAFRTDDDGLSNAQIAERTGLPKSTVSRLTYTLGCLGYLTQPQRNDRYRPGPTLLAMGHVAAASLAFLDSAQGMMQALADQTGTLVLFAVRDRDKVALMRTWRPQRAASIWLEVGHRLPIAGSSSGLALLGATTREEFAGLLAD
;
A
#
# COMPACT_ATOMS: atom_id res chain seq x y z
N MET A 1 14.62 -14.97 -0.91
CA MET A 1 14.41 -14.06 0.24
C MET A 1 13.02 -14.36 0.77
N THR A 2 12.93 -15.11 1.86
CA THR A 2 11.67 -15.57 2.47
C THR A 2 10.91 -14.34 2.96
N PRO A 3 9.62 -14.18 2.64
CA PRO A 3 8.82 -13.09 3.19
C PRO A 3 8.76 -13.26 4.71
N ALA A 4 9.02 -12.18 5.45
CA ALA A 4 8.83 -12.15 6.88
C ALA A 4 7.38 -12.48 7.23
N PRO A 5 7.11 -13.20 8.36
CA PRO A 5 5.76 -13.51 8.76
C PRO A 5 4.96 -12.21 8.94
N ASP A 6 3.78 -12.20 8.34
CA ASP A 6 2.78 -11.13 8.49
C ASP A 6 2.29 -11.18 9.95
N THR A 7 2.93 -10.40 10.82
CA THR A 7 2.48 -10.20 12.19
C THR A 7 1.18 -9.41 12.16
N ARG A 8 0.08 -10.13 11.97
CA ARG A 8 -1.26 -9.54 12.11
C ARG A 8 -1.49 -9.29 13.59
N PRO A 9 -1.96 -8.10 13.98
CA PRO A 9 -2.57 -7.96 15.30
C PRO A 9 -3.67 -9.02 15.42
N ASP A 10 -3.74 -9.66 16.55
CA ASP A 10 -4.64 -10.79 16.82
C ASP A 10 -6.10 -10.29 16.95
N TYR A 11 -6.71 -9.93 15.81
CA TYR A 11 -8.12 -9.57 15.73
C TYR A 11 -9.02 -10.80 15.52
N GLU A 12 -8.45 -12.02 15.49
CA GLU A 12 -9.23 -13.23 15.17
C GLU A 12 -10.28 -13.52 16.25
N ASP A 13 -10.04 -13.10 17.48
CA ASP A 13 -10.96 -13.24 18.62
C ASP A 13 -11.89 -12.00 18.82
N ASP A 14 -11.72 -10.92 18.06
CA ASP A 14 -12.60 -9.75 18.16
C ASP A 14 -13.94 -10.02 17.47
N ARG A 15 -15.02 -10.06 18.26
CA ARG A 15 -16.40 -10.28 17.77
C ARG A 15 -16.86 -9.22 16.76
N ASN A 16 -16.25 -8.04 16.75
CA ASN A 16 -16.54 -6.96 15.80
C ASN A 16 -15.72 -7.06 14.51
N PHE A 17 -14.72 -7.96 14.45
CA PHE A 17 -13.85 -8.09 13.29
C PHE A 17 -14.50 -8.90 12.17
N ALA A 18 -14.84 -8.23 11.06
CA ALA A 18 -15.43 -8.85 9.88
C ALA A 18 -14.37 -9.59 9.04
N THR A 19 -14.03 -10.82 9.40
CA THR A 19 -13.01 -11.64 8.72
C THR A 19 -13.23 -11.74 7.20
N ALA A 20 -14.48 -11.83 6.74
CA ALA A 20 -14.78 -11.88 5.30
C ALA A 20 -14.36 -10.59 4.59
N LEU A 21 -14.58 -9.43 5.21
CA LEU A 21 -14.13 -8.13 4.69
C LEU A 21 -12.61 -8.04 4.67
N ALA A 22 -11.95 -8.43 5.75
CA ALA A 22 -10.49 -8.44 5.85
C ALA A 22 -9.85 -9.29 4.75
N ARG A 23 -10.39 -10.48 4.48
CA ARG A 23 -9.96 -11.35 3.37
C ARG A 23 -10.19 -10.70 2.00
N GLY A 24 -11.34 -10.03 1.79
CA GLY A 24 -11.59 -9.28 0.56
C GLY A 24 -10.58 -8.16 0.33
N LEU A 25 -10.27 -7.38 1.37
CA LEU A 25 -9.26 -6.34 1.32
C LEU A 25 -7.84 -6.90 1.11
N SER A 26 -7.52 -8.08 1.66
CA SER A 26 -6.22 -8.72 1.42
C SER A 26 -6.05 -9.13 -0.05
N VAL A 27 -7.11 -9.53 -0.74
CA VAL A 27 -7.09 -9.79 -2.20
C VAL A 27 -6.74 -8.51 -2.97
N LEU A 28 -7.32 -7.36 -2.63
CA LEU A 28 -6.97 -6.08 -3.27
C LEU A 28 -5.52 -5.67 -2.98
N ARG A 29 -5.02 -5.91 -1.78
CA ARG A 29 -3.63 -5.63 -1.39
C ARG A 29 -2.59 -6.55 -2.03
N ALA A 30 -3.01 -7.64 -2.65
CA ALA A 30 -2.12 -8.56 -3.35
C ALA A 30 -1.55 -7.98 -4.65
N PHE A 31 -2.21 -6.98 -5.25
CA PHE A 31 -1.78 -6.34 -6.48
C PHE A 31 -0.62 -5.37 -6.24
N ARG A 32 0.33 -5.34 -7.17
CA ARG A 32 1.48 -4.43 -7.20
C ARG A 32 1.49 -3.63 -8.49
N THR A 33 2.23 -2.54 -8.51
CA THR A 33 2.32 -1.63 -9.66
C THR A 33 2.97 -2.27 -10.90
N ASP A 34 3.82 -3.28 -10.70
CA ASP A 34 4.53 -4.03 -11.73
C ASP A 34 3.77 -5.27 -12.25
N ASP A 35 2.57 -5.54 -11.70
CA ASP A 35 1.76 -6.68 -12.14
C ASP A 35 1.00 -6.37 -13.44
N ASP A 36 1.11 -7.27 -14.43
CA ASP A 36 0.17 -7.30 -15.56
C ASP A 36 -1.05 -8.18 -15.22
N GLY A 37 -1.73 -7.84 -14.13
CA GLY A 37 -2.84 -8.60 -13.58
C GLY A 37 -2.42 -9.90 -12.88
N LEU A 38 -3.33 -10.46 -12.08
CA LEU A 38 -3.10 -11.69 -11.30
C LEU A 38 -4.18 -12.73 -11.56
N SER A 39 -3.76 -14.00 -11.66
CA SER A 39 -4.67 -15.14 -11.62
C SER A 39 -5.10 -15.44 -10.17
N ASN A 40 -6.22 -16.18 -10.01
CA ASN A 40 -6.65 -16.65 -8.69
C ASN A 40 -5.57 -17.47 -7.96
N ALA A 41 -4.73 -18.20 -8.69
CA ALA A 41 -3.64 -18.96 -8.10
C ALA A 41 -2.55 -18.05 -7.53
N GLN A 42 -2.15 -17.02 -8.26
CA GLN A 42 -1.18 -16.04 -7.79
C GLN A 42 -1.71 -15.20 -6.61
N ILE A 43 -2.99 -14.84 -6.63
CA ILE A 43 -3.64 -14.16 -5.49
C ILE A 43 -3.64 -15.08 -4.26
N ALA A 44 -3.98 -16.37 -4.43
CA ALA A 44 -3.97 -17.34 -3.34
C ALA A 44 -2.57 -17.51 -2.73
N GLU A 45 -1.55 -17.60 -3.57
CA GLU A 45 -0.15 -17.66 -3.15
C GLU A 45 0.28 -16.43 -2.34
N ARG A 46 -0.06 -15.22 -2.83
CA ARG A 46 0.31 -13.96 -2.16
C ARG A 46 -0.44 -13.68 -0.87
N THR A 47 -1.70 -14.16 -0.78
CA THR A 47 -2.58 -13.91 0.37
C THR A 47 -2.56 -15.03 1.40
N GLY A 48 -2.10 -16.22 1.04
CA GLY A 48 -2.22 -17.44 1.85
C GLY A 48 -3.66 -17.96 1.95
N LEU A 49 -4.61 -17.40 1.19
CA LEU A 49 -6.00 -17.84 1.22
C LEU A 49 -6.24 -19.07 0.35
N PRO A 50 -7.17 -19.98 0.73
CA PRO A 50 -7.58 -21.08 -0.12
C PRO A 50 -8.10 -20.59 -1.48
N LYS A 51 -7.76 -21.31 -2.58
CA LYS A 51 -8.17 -20.96 -3.95
C LYS A 51 -9.68 -20.79 -4.11
N SER A 52 -10.49 -21.61 -3.43
CA SER A 52 -11.94 -21.49 -3.44
C SER A 52 -12.44 -20.19 -2.80
N THR A 53 -11.78 -19.75 -1.71
CA THR A 53 -12.06 -18.46 -1.06
C THR A 53 -11.69 -17.31 -1.99
N VAL A 54 -10.50 -17.35 -2.58
CA VAL A 54 -10.04 -16.33 -3.55
C VAL A 54 -11.01 -16.23 -4.71
N SER A 55 -11.43 -17.34 -5.32
CA SER A 55 -12.38 -17.34 -6.44
C SER A 55 -13.71 -16.64 -6.09
N ARG A 56 -14.25 -16.86 -4.89
CA ARG A 56 -15.48 -16.19 -4.44
C ARG A 56 -15.26 -14.70 -4.20
N LEU A 57 -14.13 -14.35 -3.60
CA LEU A 57 -13.79 -12.94 -3.32
C LEU A 57 -13.51 -12.15 -4.59
N THR A 58 -12.75 -12.69 -5.54
CA THR A 58 -12.49 -12.02 -6.84
C THR A 58 -13.76 -11.85 -7.66
N TYR A 59 -14.66 -12.83 -7.64
CA TYR A 59 -15.98 -12.71 -8.27
C TYR A 59 -16.78 -11.56 -7.64
N THR A 60 -16.88 -11.52 -6.30
CA THR A 60 -17.61 -10.45 -5.59
C THR A 60 -16.98 -9.07 -5.87
N LEU A 61 -15.66 -8.96 -5.79
CA LEU A 61 -14.94 -7.72 -6.07
C LEU A 61 -15.11 -7.28 -7.53
N GLY A 62 -15.21 -8.23 -8.45
CA GLY A 62 -15.55 -7.98 -9.86
C GLY A 62 -16.95 -7.42 -10.02
N CYS A 63 -17.97 -8.04 -9.41
CA CYS A 63 -19.36 -7.56 -9.43
C CYS A 63 -19.49 -6.13 -8.85
N LEU A 64 -18.63 -5.78 -7.87
CA LEU A 64 -18.61 -4.46 -7.24
C LEU A 64 -17.73 -3.44 -7.98
N GLY A 65 -17.06 -3.82 -9.07
CA GLY A 65 -16.20 -2.94 -9.87
C GLY A 65 -14.81 -2.66 -9.25
N TYR A 66 -14.45 -3.33 -8.15
CA TYR A 66 -13.11 -3.23 -7.56
C TYR A 66 -12.05 -4.00 -8.33
N LEU A 67 -12.45 -5.08 -9.01
CA LEU A 67 -11.61 -5.82 -9.94
C LEU A 67 -12.27 -5.85 -11.31
N THR A 68 -11.46 -5.98 -12.35
CA THR A 68 -11.89 -6.23 -13.72
C THR A 68 -11.23 -7.48 -14.25
N GLN A 69 -11.94 -8.21 -15.11
CA GLN A 69 -11.45 -9.36 -15.84
C GLN A 69 -11.98 -9.23 -17.29
N PRO A 70 -11.15 -8.82 -18.25
CA PRO A 70 -11.61 -8.50 -19.61
C PRO A 70 -12.30 -9.67 -20.30
N GLN A 71 -11.81 -10.89 -20.09
CA GLN A 71 -12.44 -12.11 -20.59
C GLN A 71 -12.47 -13.20 -19.49
N ARG A 72 -13.38 -14.15 -19.62
CA ARG A 72 -13.45 -15.29 -18.72
C ARG A 72 -12.14 -16.07 -18.78
N ASN A 73 -11.52 -16.29 -17.61
CA ASN A 73 -10.18 -16.90 -17.39
C ASN A 73 -8.98 -15.97 -17.63
N ASP A 74 -9.18 -14.72 -17.94
CA ASP A 74 -8.10 -13.73 -17.94
C ASP A 74 -7.62 -13.43 -16.52
N ARG A 75 -6.53 -12.66 -16.44
CA ARG A 75 -6.03 -12.15 -15.17
C ARG A 75 -6.93 -11.04 -14.64
N TYR A 76 -7.14 -11.03 -13.34
CA TYR A 76 -7.79 -9.93 -12.67
C TYR A 76 -6.86 -8.72 -12.62
N ARG A 77 -7.43 -7.54 -12.77
CA ARG A 77 -6.76 -6.23 -12.67
C ARG A 77 -7.53 -5.33 -11.71
N PRO A 78 -6.87 -4.35 -11.05
CA PRO A 78 -7.57 -3.30 -10.32
C PRO A 78 -8.63 -2.63 -11.17
N GLY A 79 -9.83 -2.51 -10.63
CA GLY A 79 -10.99 -1.93 -11.32
C GLY A 79 -11.11 -0.42 -11.10
N PRO A 80 -11.94 0.28 -11.89
CA PRO A 80 -12.10 1.74 -11.83
C PRO A 80 -12.63 2.23 -10.48
N THR A 81 -13.36 1.42 -9.74
CA THR A 81 -13.83 1.77 -8.39
C THR A 81 -12.67 2.05 -7.44
N LEU A 82 -11.55 1.32 -7.55
CA LEU A 82 -10.36 1.59 -6.74
C LEU A 82 -9.72 2.94 -7.06
N LEU A 83 -9.69 3.31 -8.35
CA LEU A 83 -9.17 4.61 -8.77
C LEU A 83 -10.05 5.76 -8.21
N ALA A 84 -11.37 5.62 -8.31
CA ALA A 84 -12.31 6.59 -7.75
C ALA A 84 -12.16 6.72 -6.23
N MET A 85 -12.04 5.61 -5.50
CA MET A 85 -11.79 5.64 -4.05
C MET A 85 -10.43 6.22 -3.71
N GLY A 86 -9.39 5.93 -4.49
CA GLY A 86 -8.08 6.53 -4.34
C GLY A 86 -8.12 8.05 -4.51
N HIS A 87 -8.90 8.55 -5.47
CA HIS A 87 -9.12 9.99 -5.65
C HIS A 87 -9.80 10.63 -4.44
N VAL A 88 -10.85 10.00 -3.91
CA VAL A 88 -11.52 10.47 -2.67
C VAL A 88 -10.55 10.48 -1.49
N ALA A 89 -9.76 9.42 -1.33
CA ALA A 89 -8.76 9.35 -0.27
C ALA A 89 -7.66 10.42 -0.45
N ALA A 90 -7.22 10.68 -1.68
CA ALA A 90 -6.21 11.70 -1.98
C ALA A 90 -6.68 13.12 -1.64
N ALA A 91 -7.99 13.40 -1.72
CA ALA A 91 -8.55 14.69 -1.33
C ALA A 91 -8.30 15.03 0.15
N SER A 92 -8.17 14.03 1.02
CA SER A 92 -7.78 14.23 2.42
C SER A 92 -6.33 14.70 2.61
N LEU A 93 -5.50 14.57 1.56
CA LEU A 93 -4.10 15.00 1.52
C LEU A 93 -3.91 16.32 0.75
N ALA A 94 -4.97 17.08 0.51
CA ALA A 94 -4.93 18.33 -0.24
C ALA A 94 -3.95 19.36 0.35
N PHE A 95 -3.63 19.30 1.65
CA PHE A 95 -2.58 20.11 2.27
C PHE A 95 -1.21 19.94 1.61
N LEU A 96 -0.94 18.79 0.97
CA LEU A 96 0.31 18.56 0.23
C LEU A 96 0.40 19.42 -1.04
N ASP A 97 -0.71 19.93 -1.55
CA ASP A 97 -0.70 20.84 -2.70
C ASP A 97 -0.07 22.18 -2.31
N SER A 98 -0.32 22.64 -1.10
CA SER A 98 0.33 23.85 -0.54
C SER A 98 1.84 23.65 -0.33
N ALA A 99 2.29 22.42 -0.08
CA ALA A 99 3.69 22.08 0.09
C ALA A 99 4.42 21.78 -1.24
N GLN A 100 3.70 21.69 -2.36
CA GLN A 100 4.24 21.25 -3.66
C GLN A 100 5.52 21.99 -4.06
N GLY A 101 5.50 23.34 -4.03
CA GLY A 101 6.65 24.15 -4.43
C GLY A 101 7.86 23.96 -3.53
N MET A 102 7.65 23.88 -2.22
CA MET A 102 8.72 23.68 -1.24
C MET A 102 9.36 22.30 -1.39
N MET A 103 8.53 21.25 -1.55
CA MET A 103 9.00 19.88 -1.69
C MET A 103 9.73 19.65 -3.01
N GLN A 104 9.27 20.28 -4.11
CA GLN A 104 9.97 20.23 -5.38
C GLN A 104 11.32 20.98 -5.31
N ALA A 105 11.35 22.16 -4.70
CA ALA A 105 12.59 22.91 -4.50
C ALA A 105 13.61 22.10 -3.66
N LEU A 106 13.16 21.42 -2.62
CA LEU A 106 14.00 20.53 -1.82
C LEU A 106 14.56 19.37 -2.66
N ALA A 107 13.74 18.74 -3.50
CA ALA A 107 14.20 17.68 -4.39
C ALA A 107 15.28 18.19 -5.36
N ASP A 108 15.07 19.36 -5.94
CA ASP A 108 16.00 19.98 -6.88
C ASP A 108 17.32 20.41 -6.21
N GLN A 109 17.26 20.95 -4.99
CA GLN A 109 18.45 21.36 -4.21
C GLN A 109 19.29 20.17 -3.74
N THR A 110 18.64 19.10 -3.31
CA THR A 110 19.34 17.91 -2.80
C THR A 110 19.74 16.93 -3.89
N GLY A 111 19.18 17.07 -5.10
CA GLY A 111 19.38 16.13 -6.21
C GLY A 111 18.86 14.73 -5.92
N THR A 112 17.93 14.58 -4.97
CA THR A 112 17.39 13.29 -4.57
C THR A 112 15.86 13.27 -4.55
N LEU A 113 15.27 12.06 -4.47
CA LEU A 113 13.84 11.88 -4.34
C LEU A 113 13.37 12.37 -2.96
N VAL A 114 12.44 13.32 -2.95
CA VAL A 114 11.70 13.72 -1.76
C VAL A 114 10.34 13.04 -1.78
N LEU A 115 9.87 12.59 -0.64
CA LEU A 115 8.62 11.87 -0.56
C LEU A 115 7.86 12.19 0.72
N PHE A 116 6.54 12.05 0.63
CA PHE A 116 5.65 12.02 1.78
C PHE A 116 5.14 10.60 1.95
N ALA A 117 5.33 10.06 3.16
CA ALA A 117 4.90 8.73 3.52
C ALA A 117 4.13 8.75 4.83
N VAL A 118 3.22 7.79 4.98
CA VAL A 118 2.46 7.58 6.21
C VAL A 118 2.74 6.19 6.75
N ARG A 119 2.59 6.01 8.06
CA ARG A 119 2.66 4.67 8.65
C ARG A 119 1.50 3.81 8.14
N ASP A 120 1.81 2.61 7.68
CA ASP A 120 0.85 1.56 7.36
C ASP A 120 1.30 0.27 8.05
N ARG A 121 0.87 0.08 9.29
CA ARG A 121 1.24 -1.03 10.19
C ARG A 121 2.76 -1.04 10.46
N ASP A 122 3.43 -2.12 10.06
CA ASP A 122 4.87 -2.38 10.17
C ASP A 122 5.71 -1.70 9.07
N LYS A 123 5.06 -0.92 8.17
CA LYS A 123 5.69 -0.27 7.03
C LYS A 123 5.34 1.21 6.94
N VAL A 124 6.05 1.91 6.10
CA VAL A 124 5.65 3.22 5.60
C VAL A 124 5.17 3.09 4.17
N ALA A 125 4.01 3.67 3.88
CA ALA A 125 3.42 3.72 2.55
C ALA A 125 3.67 5.10 1.92
N LEU A 126 4.19 5.12 0.70
CA LEU A 126 4.47 6.34 -0.03
C LEU A 126 3.17 6.90 -0.60
N MET A 127 2.84 8.13 -0.20
CA MET A 127 1.63 8.82 -0.62
C MET A 127 1.88 9.85 -1.72
N ARG A 128 3.07 10.45 -1.75
CA ARG A 128 3.47 11.42 -2.76
C ARG A 128 4.99 11.46 -2.93
N THR A 129 5.44 11.73 -4.15
CA THR A 129 6.88 11.80 -4.48
C THR A 129 7.17 13.03 -5.32
N TRP A 130 8.34 13.66 -5.09
CA TRP A 130 8.88 14.77 -5.88
C TRP A 130 10.28 14.40 -6.34
N ARG A 131 10.49 14.43 -7.65
CA ARG A 131 11.76 14.05 -8.27
C ARG A 131 12.57 15.27 -8.64
N PRO A 132 13.88 15.24 -8.49
CA PRO A 132 14.73 16.31 -8.98
C PRO A 132 14.63 16.39 -10.52
N GLN A 133 14.56 17.61 -11.06
CA GLN A 133 14.41 17.81 -12.50
C GLN A 133 15.71 17.52 -13.28
N ARG A 134 16.88 17.63 -12.65
CA ARG A 134 18.21 17.59 -13.29
C ARG A 134 19.13 16.51 -12.80
N ALA A 135 18.67 15.62 -11.95
CA ALA A 135 19.46 14.52 -11.42
C ALA A 135 18.73 13.18 -11.54
N ALA A 136 19.47 12.12 -11.78
CA ALA A 136 18.92 10.78 -11.66
C ALA A 136 18.61 10.46 -10.19
N SER A 137 17.44 9.92 -9.92
CA SER A 137 17.03 9.51 -8.58
C SER A 137 16.47 8.09 -8.59
N ILE A 138 16.39 7.48 -7.40
CA ILE A 138 15.77 6.16 -7.24
C ILE A 138 14.31 6.18 -7.72
N TRP A 139 13.90 5.07 -8.32
CA TRP A 139 12.53 4.94 -8.81
C TRP A 139 11.64 4.33 -7.72
N LEU A 140 10.96 5.19 -6.98
CA LEU A 140 9.91 4.81 -6.04
C LEU A 140 8.63 5.58 -6.39
N GLU A 141 7.49 4.91 -6.29
CA GLU A 141 6.19 5.46 -6.69
C GLU A 141 5.22 5.46 -5.51
N VAL A 142 4.15 6.22 -5.65
CA VAL A 142 3.00 6.19 -4.74
C VAL A 142 2.47 4.76 -4.64
N GLY A 143 2.16 4.32 -3.42
CA GLY A 143 1.74 2.96 -3.13
C GLY A 143 2.86 1.98 -2.76
N HIS A 144 4.14 2.31 -3.04
CA HIS A 144 5.25 1.50 -2.52
C HIS A 144 5.24 1.50 -0.99
N ARG A 145 5.58 0.35 -0.43
CA ARG A 145 5.65 0.12 1.02
C ARG A 145 7.07 -0.25 1.39
N LEU A 146 7.68 0.56 2.24
CA LEU A 146 9.06 0.37 2.71
C LEU A 146 9.06 -0.08 4.16
N PRO A 147 10.04 -0.88 4.60
CA PRO A 147 10.17 -1.24 6.00
C PRO A 147 10.44 0.01 6.85
N ILE A 148 9.89 0.06 8.07
CA ILE A 148 10.17 1.15 9.01
C ILE A 148 11.66 1.10 9.40
N ALA A 149 12.15 -0.07 9.77
CA ALA A 149 13.58 -0.26 9.99
C ALA A 149 14.32 -0.42 8.65
N GLY A 150 15.35 0.37 8.43
CA GLY A 150 16.21 0.25 7.25
C GLY A 150 15.80 1.06 6.01
N SER A 151 14.78 1.92 6.11
CA SER A 151 14.49 2.91 5.09
C SER A 151 14.61 4.33 5.64
N SER A 152 15.02 5.29 4.81
CA SER A 152 15.11 6.71 5.21
C SER A 152 13.74 7.26 5.66
N SER A 153 12.66 6.85 4.98
CA SER A 153 11.29 7.24 5.36
C SER A 153 10.87 6.67 6.71
N GLY A 154 11.22 5.41 6.97
CA GLY A 154 10.95 4.78 8.25
C GLY A 154 11.77 5.40 9.37
N LEU A 155 13.06 5.70 9.14
CA LEU A 155 13.91 6.39 10.12
C LEU A 155 13.40 7.82 10.40
N ALA A 156 12.93 8.54 9.39
CA ALA A 156 12.31 9.86 9.57
C ALA A 156 11.03 9.76 10.41
N LEU A 157 10.19 8.74 10.16
CA LEU A 157 9.00 8.47 10.98
C LEU A 157 9.40 8.22 12.44
N LEU A 158 10.35 7.31 12.68
CA LEU A 158 10.82 6.99 14.03
C LEU A 158 11.43 8.22 14.74
N GLY A 159 12.15 9.07 14.02
CA GLY A 159 12.71 10.31 14.55
C GLY A 159 11.64 11.36 14.92
N ALA A 160 10.44 11.26 14.36
CA ALA A 160 9.33 12.15 14.65
C ALA A 160 8.35 11.59 15.69
N THR A 161 8.48 10.32 16.10
CA THR A 161 7.63 9.70 17.12
C THR A 161 8.08 10.06 18.52
N THR A 162 7.13 10.12 19.46
CA THR A 162 7.43 10.24 20.88
C THR A 162 8.04 8.94 21.40
N ARG A 163 8.68 9.00 22.58
CA ARG A 163 9.25 7.81 23.22
C ARG A 163 8.19 6.74 23.54
N GLU A 164 6.99 7.17 23.83
CA GLU A 164 5.85 6.32 24.15
C GLU A 164 5.33 5.58 22.92
N GLU A 165 5.15 6.32 21.81
CA GLU A 165 4.79 5.76 20.51
C GLU A 165 5.86 4.79 19.98
N PHE A 166 7.15 5.14 20.18
CA PHE A 166 8.26 4.27 19.78
C PHE A 166 8.27 2.96 20.55
N ALA A 167 7.99 3.00 21.86
CA ALA A 167 7.89 1.79 22.68
C ALA A 167 6.73 0.88 22.22
N GLY A 168 5.59 1.46 21.85
CA GLY A 168 4.47 0.73 21.23
C GLY A 168 4.84 0.07 19.90
N LEU A 169 5.68 0.74 19.10
CA LEU A 169 6.15 0.20 17.80
C LEU A 169 7.06 -1.02 17.91
N LEU A 170 7.73 -1.19 19.06
CA LEU A 170 8.62 -2.33 19.33
C LEU A 170 7.88 -3.51 19.97
N ALA A 171 6.66 -3.30 20.48
CA ALA A 171 5.84 -4.32 21.13
C ALA A 171 4.93 -5.07 20.14
N ASP A 172 4.71 -4.51 18.95
CA ASP A 172 3.99 -5.11 17.80
C ASP A 172 4.96 -5.83 16.82
#